data_1b9aaab4bed46e36d5b6e921c2c227b6
#
_entry.id   1b9aaab4bed46e36d5b6e921c2c227b6
#
_cell.length_a   1.000
_cell.length_b   1.000
_cell.length_c   1.000
_cell.angle_alpha   90.00
_cell.angle_beta   90.00
_cell.angle_gamma   90.00
#
_symmetry.space_group_name_H-M   'P 1'
#
loop_
_entity.id
_entity.type
_entity.pdbx_description
1 polymer ?
#
loop_
_entity_poly.entity_id
_entity_poly.type
_entity_poly.pdbx_seq_one_letter_code
_entity_poly.pdbx_strand_id
1 'polypeptide(L)'
;MRQQNCSQHQSEVLGNAGTETENPAMGRTNATAFDISSFGGEKAIVVPAYPDLCFPEVVFPTRRVALVAGVEKIRELVVEHHRLLWHSPLQPIFGNDEKHFWKAVELTADFHAEACGGPKLYTQKRGHPHLRVRHFPFTIRERDRELWLDLYVEALRKVAFPLEVAEEYWQWIEALSIRMINRRSTVAPPVRIPFRTIAHQLRQ
;
A
#
# COMPACT_ATOMS: atom_id res chain seq x y z
N MET A 1 -20.14 -2.84 -11.82
CA MET A 1 -20.55 -1.71 -12.66
C MET A 1 -20.22 -0.40 -11.97
N ARG A 2 -19.03 0.13 -12.13
CA ARG A 2 -18.59 1.52 -11.89
C ARG A 2 -17.12 1.64 -12.30
N GLN A 3 -16.90 1.61 -13.64
CA GLN A 3 -15.60 1.94 -14.27
C GLN A 3 -15.64 3.31 -14.98
N GLN A 4 -16.50 4.20 -14.55
CA GLN A 4 -16.76 5.43 -15.28
C GLN A 4 -16.37 6.66 -14.49
N ASN A 5 -15.16 6.99 -14.22
CA ASN A 5 -14.89 8.40 -13.86
C ASN A 5 -13.42 8.85 -13.99
N CYS A 6 -12.55 8.06 -14.59
CA CYS A 6 -11.20 8.58 -14.90
C CYS A 6 -11.12 9.35 -16.23
N SER A 7 -12.05 9.08 -17.17
CA SER A 7 -12.02 9.68 -18.51
C SER A 7 -12.72 11.03 -18.64
N GLN A 8 -13.57 11.41 -17.69
CA GLN A 8 -14.32 12.68 -17.80
C GLN A 8 -13.58 13.91 -17.23
N HIS A 9 -12.55 13.72 -16.42
CA HIS A 9 -11.78 14.86 -15.90
C HIS A 9 -10.65 15.37 -16.83
N GLN A 10 -10.35 14.64 -17.91
CA GLN A 10 -9.30 15.07 -18.85
C GLN A 10 -9.76 16.04 -19.93
N SER A 11 -11.05 16.23 -20.14
CA SER A 11 -11.59 17.07 -21.22
C SER A 11 -11.95 18.51 -20.81
N GLU A 12 -11.95 18.85 -19.54
CA GLU A 12 -12.32 20.20 -19.08
C GLU A 12 -11.13 21.16 -18.83
N VAL A 13 -9.89 20.72 -18.96
CA VAL A 13 -8.71 21.56 -18.65
C VAL A 13 -8.10 22.24 -19.90
N LEU A 14 -8.62 21.98 -21.10
CA LEU A 14 -8.07 22.52 -22.37
C LEU A 14 -8.85 23.71 -22.98
N GLY A 15 -9.59 24.43 -22.20
CA GLY A 15 -10.36 25.57 -22.72
C GLY A 15 -10.38 26.78 -21.82
N ASN A 16 -9.29 27.51 -21.67
CA ASN A 16 -9.30 28.94 -21.52
C ASN A 16 -7.88 29.53 -21.54
N ALA A 17 -7.43 29.97 -22.72
CA ALA A 17 -6.34 30.89 -22.89
C ALA A 17 -6.95 32.30 -22.90
N GLY A 18 -6.66 33.12 -21.91
CA GLY A 18 -7.15 34.49 -21.88
C GLY A 18 -6.65 35.29 -20.67
N THR A 19 -5.66 36.13 -20.94
CA THR A 19 -5.25 37.38 -20.28
C THR A 19 -4.57 37.29 -18.92
N GLU A 20 -3.28 37.60 -18.98
CA GLU A 20 -2.40 37.98 -17.87
C GLU A 20 -2.96 39.17 -17.09
N THR A 21 -3.08 39.00 -15.77
CA THR A 21 -2.91 40.11 -14.82
C THR A 21 -2.04 39.61 -13.69
N GLU A 22 -0.87 40.20 -13.57
CA GLU A 22 0.08 40.00 -12.50
C GLU A 22 -0.57 40.22 -11.14
N ASN A 23 -0.44 39.24 -10.25
CA ASN A 23 -0.68 39.45 -8.83
C ASN A 23 0.55 38.94 -8.06
N PRO A 24 1.29 39.83 -7.36
CA PRO A 24 2.48 39.44 -6.64
C PRO A 24 2.11 38.87 -5.29
N ALA A 25 2.89 37.90 -4.84
CA ALA A 25 2.95 37.36 -3.49
C ALA A 25 1.92 36.26 -3.14
N MET A 26 2.17 35.08 -3.63
CA MET A 26 1.88 33.89 -2.87
C MET A 26 3.15 33.04 -2.76
N GLY A 27 3.67 32.97 -1.53
CA GLY A 27 4.92 32.34 -1.21
C GLY A 27 4.98 30.91 -1.78
N ARG A 28 6.02 30.66 -2.54
CA ARG A 28 6.46 29.30 -2.86
C ARG A 28 6.72 28.63 -1.51
N THR A 29 5.82 27.79 -1.06
CA THR A 29 6.14 26.80 -0.04
C THR A 29 7.18 25.89 -0.66
N ASN A 30 8.43 26.16 -0.36
CA ASN A 30 9.51 25.23 -0.57
C ASN A 30 9.10 23.93 0.12
N ALA A 31 8.72 22.93 -0.64
CA ALA A 31 8.69 21.57 -0.16
C ALA A 31 10.13 21.26 0.26
N THR A 32 10.39 21.38 1.54
CA THR A 32 11.68 21.02 2.14
C THR A 32 11.93 19.56 1.75
N ALA A 33 12.93 19.37 0.88
CA ALA A 33 13.44 18.05 0.57
C ALA A 33 13.86 17.43 1.91
N PHE A 34 13.14 16.39 2.33
CA PHE A 34 13.48 15.66 3.54
C PHE A 34 14.78 14.91 3.25
N ASP A 35 15.87 15.33 3.89
CA ASP A 35 17.16 14.67 3.73
C ASP A 35 17.16 13.34 4.46
N ILE A 36 17.03 12.25 3.69
CA ILE A 36 17.08 10.88 4.18
C ILE A 36 18.47 10.26 4.08
N SER A 37 19.51 11.08 3.87
CA SER A 37 20.90 10.60 3.78
C SER A 37 21.36 9.87 5.05
N SER A 38 20.70 10.12 6.19
CA SER A 38 20.96 9.43 7.46
C SER A 38 20.51 7.97 7.49
N PHE A 39 19.76 7.50 6.50
CA PHE A 39 19.20 6.14 6.44
C PHE A 39 19.92 5.22 5.45
N GLY A 40 21.10 5.60 4.94
CA GLY A 40 21.97 4.71 4.16
C GLY A 40 21.46 4.31 2.77
N GLY A 41 20.47 5.00 2.23
CA GLY A 41 19.93 4.75 0.88
C GLY A 41 20.24 5.87 -0.10
N GLU A 42 20.28 5.56 -1.41
CA GLU A 42 20.28 6.57 -2.47
C GLU A 42 19.24 7.65 -2.17
N LYS A 43 19.59 8.92 -2.37
CA LYS A 43 18.67 10.07 -2.19
C LYS A 43 17.35 9.79 -2.93
N ALA A 44 16.35 9.34 -2.19
CA ALA A 44 15.03 9.15 -2.74
C ALA A 44 14.41 10.54 -2.95
N ILE A 45 14.30 10.96 -4.19
CA ILE A 45 13.48 12.13 -4.52
C ILE A 45 12.04 11.68 -4.30
N VAL A 46 11.42 12.18 -3.22
CA VAL A 46 9.98 12.01 -3.03
C VAL A 46 9.29 12.83 -4.12
N VAL A 47 8.94 12.18 -5.20
CA VAL A 47 8.10 12.79 -6.24
C VAL A 47 6.70 12.87 -5.63
N PRO A 48 6.11 14.07 -5.50
CA PRO A 48 4.71 14.21 -5.11
C PRO A 48 3.87 13.31 -6.03
N ALA A 49 2.86 12.65 -5.49
CA ALA A 49 1.90 11.94 -6.33
C ALA A 49 1.39 12.93 -7.38
N TYR A 50 1.63 12.62 -8.65
CA TYR A 50 1.13 13.47 -9.71
C TYR A 50 -0.39 13.62 -9.54
N PRO A 51 -0.94 14.84 -9.61
CA PRO A 51 -2.37 15.08 -9.42
C PRO A 51 -3.24 14.35 -10.46
N ASP A 52 -2.64 13.89 -11.56
CA ASP A 52 -3.26 13.14 -12.65
C ASP A 52 -3.22 11.61 -12.45
N LEU A 53 -2.58 11.10 -11.40
CA LEU A 53 -2.58 9.67 -11.09
C LEU A 53 -3.89 9.25 -10.42
N CYS A 54 -4.73 8.56 -11.19
CA CYS A 54 -5.89 7.87 -10.64
C CYS A 54 -5.46 6.71 -9.74
N PHE A 55 -5.53 6.93 -8.43
CA PHE A 55 -5.40 5.83 -7.47
C PHE A 55 -6.74 5.10 -7.35
N PRO A 56 -6.73 3.76 -7.26
CA PRO A 56 -7.96 3.02 -6.97
C PRO A 56 -8.52 3.44 -5.61
N GLU A 57 -9.84 3.39 -5.48
CA GLU A 57 -10.47 3.47 -4.18
C GLU A 57 -9.97 2.33 -3.29
N VAL A 58 -9.62 2.64 -2.05
CA VAL A 58 -9.23 1.65 -1.04
C VAL A 58 -10.41 1.44 -0.12
N VAL A 59 -11.15 0.37 -0.38
CA VAL A 59 -12.27 -0.04 0.48
C VAL A 59 -11.72 -0.99 1.55
N PHE A 60 -11.91 -0.62 2.81
CA PHE A 60 -11.50 -1.48 3.93
C PHE A 60 -12.39 -2.73 3.99
N PRO A 61 -11.85 -3.87 4.44
CA PRO A 61 -12.63 -5.07 4.65
C PRO A 61 -13.76 -4.84 5.66
N THR A 62 -14.85 -5.54 5.48
CA THR A 62 -15.91 -5.53 6.46
C THR A 62 -15.55 -6.41 7.67
N ARG A 63 -16.29 -6.25 8.76
CA ARG A 63 -16.13 -7.09 9.96
C ARG A 63 -16.28 -8.60 9.66
N ARG A 64 -16.89 -8.95 8.53
CA ARG A 64 -17.04 -10.34 8.10
C ARG A 64 -15.70 -11.05 8.00
N VAL A 65 -14.63 -10.35 7.56
CA VAL A 65 -13.29 -10.95 7.46
C VAL A 65 -12.79 -11.40 8.84
N ALA A 66 -12.88 -10.54 9.86
CA ALA A 66 -12.48 -10.93 11.21
C ALA A 66 -13.38 -12.01 11.83
N LEU A 67 -14.67 -12.04 11.47
CA LEU A 67 -15.60 -13.04 11.99
C LEU A 67 -15.37 -14.42 11.37
N VAL A 68 -15.06 -14.50 10.08
CA VAL A 68 -14.87 -15.76 9.36
C VAL A 68 -13.45 -16.29 9.50
N ALA A 69 -12.45 -15.46 9.28
CA ALA A 69 -11.06 -15.89 9.38
C ALA A 69 -10.58 -15.98 10.84
N GLY A 70 -11.09 -15.13 11.72
CA GLY A 70 -10.56 -14.94 13.06
C GLY A 70 -9.36 -13.99 13.10
N VAL A 71 -9.24 -13.27 14.21
CA VAL A 71 -8.15 -12.30 14.44
C VAL A 71 -6.77 -12.96 14.34
N GLU A 72 -6.61 -14.13 14.95
CA GLU A 72 -5.33 -14.84 14.97
C GLU A 72 -4.91 -15.32 13.57
N LYS A 73 -5.85 -15.77 12.74
CA LYS A 73 -5.54 -16.16 11.36
C LYS A 73 -5.10 -14.96 10.50
N ILE A 74 -5.70 -13.79 10.71
CA ILE A 74 -5.27 -12.55 10.05
C ILE A 74 -3.85 -12.18 10.50
N ARG A 75 -3.55 -12.30 11.80
CA ARG A 75 -2.21 -12.05 12.33
C ARG A 75 -1.19 -13.05 11.79
N GLU A 76 -1.53 -14.33 11.76
CA GLU A 76 -0.71 -15.40 11.18
C GLU A 76 -0.36 -15.12 9.72
N LEU A 77 -1.35 -14.69 8.92
CA LEU A 77 -1.14 -14.30 7.53
C LEU A 77 -0.10 -13.17 7.40
N VAL A 78 -0.20 -12.13 8.21
CA VAL A 78 0.74 -11.00 8.17
C VAL A 78 2.14 -11.46 8.58
N VAL A 79 2.26 -12.28 9.61
CA VAL A 79 3.55 -12.81 10.08
C VAL A 79 4.18 -13.69 8.99
N GLU A 80 3.42 -14.60 8.39
CA GLU A 80 3.93 -15.48 7.32
C GLU A 80 4.34 -14.67 6.08
N HIS A 81 3.55 -13.70 5.68
CA HIS A 81 3.91 -12.82 4.57
C HIS A 81 5.24 -12.10 4.85
N HIS A 82 5.44 -11.55 6.04
CA HIS A 82 6.68 -10.86 6.38
C HIS A 82 7.86 -11.81 6.55
N ARG A 83 7.61 -13.06 6.96
CA ARG A 83 8.63 -14.11 6.94
C ARG A 83 9.13 -14.38 5.51
N LEU A 84 8.21 -14.45 4.54
CA LEU A 84 8.57 -14.58 3.13
C LEU A 84 9.32 -13.34 2.62
N LEU A 85 8.89 -12.14 3.00
CA LEU A 85 9.56 -10.88 2.65
C LEU A 85 11.01 -10.84 3.17
N TRP A 86 11.23 -11.27 4.43
CA TRP A 86 12.56 -11.28 5.03
C TRP A 86 13.55 -12.18 4.29
N HIS A 87 13.06 -13.25 3.65
CA HIS A 87 13.86 -14.17 2.85
C HIS A 87 13.78 -13.93 1.34
N SER A 88 13.31 -12.76 0.92
CA SER A 88 13.14 -12.40 -0.49
C SER A 88 14.12 -11.31 -0.94
N PRO A 89 14.19 -11.02 -2.24
CA PRO A 89 14.92 -9.86 -2.76
C PRO A 89 14.47 -8.50 -2.22
N LEU A 90 13.33 -8.43 -1.52
CA LEU A 90 12.82 -7.20 -0.88
C LEU A 90 13.44 -6.96 0.51
N GLN A 91 14.14 -7.93 1.08
CA GLN A 91 14.72 -7.82 2.42
C GLN A 91 15.52 -6.51 2.63
N PRO A 92 16.35 -6.04 1.67
CA PRO A 92 17.12 -4.82 1.86
C PRO A 92 16.27 -3.55 2.12
N ILE A 93 15.00 -3.55 1.71
CA ILE A 93 14.07 -2.44 1.98
C ILE A 93 13.82 -2.30 3.48
N PHE A 94 13.88 -3.40 4.23
CA PHE A 94 13.59 -3.45 5.67
C PHE A 94 14.83 -3.24 6.56
N GLY A 95 16.03 -3.13 5.96
CA GLY A 95 17.29 -3.02 6.69
C GLY A 95 17.75 -4.35 7.29
N ASN A 96 18.76 -4.28 8.17
CA ASN A 96 19.42 -5.47 8.72
C ASN A 96 19.10 -5.74 10.20
N ASP A 97 18.29 -4.89 10.83
CA ASP A 97 17.87 -5.09 12.22
C ASP A 97 16.62 -5.99 12.28
N GLU A 98 16.85 -7.29 12.37
CA GLU A 98 15.80 -8.30 12.43
C GLU A 98 14.86 -8.09 13.63
N LYS A 99 15.39 -7.71 14.79
CA LYS A 99 14.57 -7.46 15.98
C LYS A 99 13.62 -6.27 15.77
N HIS A 100 14.10 -5.21 15.15
CA HIS A 100 13.26 -4.06 14.79
C HIS A 100 12.20 -4.43 13.76
N PHE A 101 12.59 -5.21 12.76
CA PHE A 101 11.67 -5.73 11.73
C PHE A 101 10.51 -6.51 12.36
N TRP A 102 10.78 -7.51 13.20
CA TRP A 102 9.73 -8.31 13.81
C TRP A 102 8.82 -7.50 14.74
N LYS A 103 9.35 -6.52 15.44
CA LYS A 103 8.53 -5.59 16.22
C LYS A 103 7.58 -4.75 15.32
N ALA A 104 8.03 -4.35 14.14
CA ALA A 104 7.18 -3.67 13.17
C ALA A 104 6.11 -4.62 12.59
N VAL A 105 6.45 -5.88 12.35
CA VAL A 105 5.52 -6.93 11.90
C VAL A 105 4.38 -7.14 12.88
N GLU A 106 4.65 -7.19 14.19
CA GLU A 106 3.61 -7.29 15.21
C GLU A 106 2.60 -6.13 15.12
N LEU A 107 3.10 -4.90 14.95
CA LEU A 107 2.24 -3.73 14.77
C LEU A 107 1.45 -3.78 13.46
N THR A 108 2.04 -4.29 12.40
CA THR A 108 1.36 -4.49 11.12
C THR A 108 0.25 -5.53 11.26
N ALA A 109 0.50 -6.62 11.98
CA ALA A 109 -0.50 -7.65 12.28
C ALA A 109 -1.68 -7.08 13.09
N ASP A 110 -1.39 -6.25 14.11
CA ASP A 110 -2.41 -5.54 14.87
C ASP A 110 -3.26 -4.62 13.98
N PHE A 111 -2.61 -3.89 13.06
CA PHE A 111 -3.30 -3.01 12.12
C PHE A 111 -4.22 -3.79 11.16
N HIS A 112 -3.75 -4.90 10.59
CA HIS A 112 -4.55 -5.72 9.68
C HIS A 112 -5.76 -6.35 10.39
N ALA A 113 -5.57 -6.85 11.60
CA ALA A 113 -6.66 -7.38 12.42
C ALA A 113 -7.73 -6.31 12.68
N GLU A 114 -7.31 -5.11 13.06
CA GLU A 114 -8.22 -3.97 13.29
C GLU A 114 -8.91 -3.52 12.00
N ALA A 115 -8.16 -3.41 10.89
CA ALA A 115 -8.69 -3.03 9.58
C ALA A 115 -9.76 -4.00 9.06
N CYS A 116 -9.66 -5.28 9.42
CA CYS A 116 -10.65 -6.32 9.12
C CYS A 116 -11.85 -6.35 10.09
N GLY A 117 -11.99 -5.34 10.95
CA GLY A 117 -13.09 -5.23 11.90
C GLY A 117 -12.90 -5.99 13.22
N GLY A 118 -11.68 -6.38 13.52
CA GLY A 118 -11.25 -6.90 14.82
C GLY A 118 -11.12 -5.79 15.89
N PRO A 119 -10.57 -6.13 17.07
CA PRO A 119 -10.37 -5.17 18.14
C PRO A 119 -9.36 -4.09 17.77
N LYS A 120 -9.46 -2.91 18.40
CA LYS A 120 -8.59 -1.74 18.16
C LYS A 120 -7.19 -1.93 18.74
N LEU A 121 -6.47 -2.94 18.28
CA LEU A 121 -5.14 -3.29 18.78
C LEU A 121 -4.06 -2.29 18.37
N TYR A 122 -4.15 -1.78 17.16
CA TYR A 122 -3.19 -0.84 16.60
C TYR A 122 -3.45 0.59 17.05
N THR A 123 -4.69 1.09 16.84
CA THR A 123 -5.02 2.50 17.10
C THR A 123 -4.91 2.87 18.58
N GLN A 124 -5.18 1.95 19.50
CA GLN A 124 -4.98 2.17 20.93
C GLN A 124 -3.51 2.36 21.31
N LYS A 125 -2.58 1.71 20.60
CA LYS A 125 -1.14 1.78 20.87
C LYS A 125 -0.43 2.91 20.14
N ARG A 126 -0.88 3.23 18.92
CA ARG A 126 -0.14 4.06 17.95
C ARG A 126 -0.94 5.21 17.34
N GLY A 127 -2.23 5.31 17.61
CA GLY A 127 -3.12 6.29 17.01
C GLY A 127 -3.30 6.05 15.50
N HIS A 128 -3.43 7.11 14.72
CA HIS A 128 -3.63 7.01 13.27
C HIS A 128 -2.46 6.30 12.57
N PRO A 129 -2.71 5.35 11.64
CA PRO A 129 -1.66 4.55 11.02
C PRO A 129 -0.70 5.33 10.12
N HIS A 130 -1.12 6.45 9.51
CA HIS A 130 -0.30 7.28 8.62
C HIS A 130 0.55 6.44 7.62
N LEU A 131 -0.05 5.40 7.01
CA LEU A 131 0.66 4.36 6.26
C LEU A 131 1.62 4.94 5.23
N ARG A 132 1.15 5.87 4.39
CA ARG A 132 1.98 6.46 3.34
C ARG A 132 3.20 7.18 3.91
N VAL A 133 3.04 7.95 4.98
CA VAL A 133 4.13 8.68 5.64
C VAL A 133 5.18 7.71 6.18
N ARG A 134 4.74 6.59 6.76
CA ARG A 134 5.64 5.56 7.30
C ARG A 134 6.43 4.82 6.20
N HIS A 135 5.97 4.86 4.94
CA HIS A 135 6.65 4.24 3.81
C HIS A 135 7.57 5.21 3.04
N PHE A 136 7.57 6.51 3.34
CA PHE A 136 8.45 7.47 2.66
C PHE A 136 9.95 7.20 2.82
N PRO A 137 10.45 6.69 3.95
CA PRO A 137 11.87 6.36 4.08
C PRO A 137 12.34 5.22 3.16
N PHE A 138 11.43 4.44 2.61
CA PHE A 138 11.73 3.28 1.76
C PHE A 138 11.58 3.65 0.28
N THR A 139 12.41 3.05 -0.58
CA THR A 139 12.22 3.15 -2.03
C THR A 139 11.37 1.99 -2.49
N ILE A 140 10.12 2.27 -2.88
CA ILE A 140 9.15 1.26 -3.33
C ILE A 140 8.76 1.56 -4.78
N ARG A 141 9.10 0.65 -5.69
CA ARG A 141 8.80 0.71 -7.12
C ARG A 141 7.63 -0.22 -7.46
N GLU A 142 7.15 -0.14 -8.70
CA GLU A 142 6.09 -1.03 -9.21
C GLU A 142 6.47 -2.52 -9.07
N ARG A 143 7.69 -2.89 -9.50
CA ARG A 143 8.19 -4.27 -9.40
C ARG A 143 8.31 -4.78 -7.96
N ASP A 144 8.61 -3.89 -7.02
CA ASP A 144 8.73 -4.26 -5.61
C ASP A 144 7.33 -4.60 -5.05
N ARG A 145 6.31 -3.84 -5.48
CA ARG A 145 4.90 -4.14 -5.19
C ARG A 145 4.46 -5.47 -5.81
N GLU A 146 4.81 -5.74 -7.06
CA GLU A 146 4.43 -6.99 -7.74
C GLU A 146 4.98 -8.20 -6.96
N LEU A 147 6.26 -8.21 -6.64
CA LEU A 147 6.86 -9.28 -5.84
C LEU A 147 6.22 -9.36 -4.44
N TRP A 148 5.92 -8.22 -3.81
CA TRP A 148 5.24 -8.16 -2.53
C TRP A 148 3.86 -8.83 -2.59
N LEU A 149 3.10 -8.63 -3.66
CA LEU A 149 1.80 -9.28 -3.88
C LEU A 149 1.93 -10.77 -4.18
N ASP A 150 2.93 -11.20 -4.95
CA ASP A 150 3.19 -12.62 -5.22
C ASP A 150 3.46 -13.37 -3.90
N LEU A 151 4.29 -12.79 -3.02
CA LEU A 151 4.54 -13.35 -1.69
C LEU A 151 3.30 -13.32 -0.79
N TYR A 152 2.38 -12.37 -1.02
CA TYR A 152 1.11 -12.35 -0.32
C TYR A 152 0.19 -13.50 -0.73
N VAL A 153 0.15 -13.85 -2.03
CA VAL A 153 -0.56 -15.03 -2.52
C VAL A 153 0.00 -16.30 -1.89
N GLU A 154 1.34 -16.41 -1.83
CA GLU A 154 1.97 -17.55 -1.18
C GLU A 154 1.63 -17.65 0.31
N ALA A 155 1.62 -16.51 1.02
CA ALA A 155 1.25 -16.47 2.43
C ALA A 155 -0.22 -16.89 2.64
N LEU A 156 -1.16 -16.38 1.84
CA LEU A 156 -2.57 -16.76 1.89
C LEU A 156 -2.75 -18.27 1.75
N ARG A 157 -2.03 -18.89 0.80
CA ARG A 157 -2.05 -20.32 0.58
C ARG A 157 -1.47 -21.09 1.78
N LYS A 158 -0.29 -20.67 2.26
CA LYS A 158 0.42 -21.36 3.35
C LYS A 158 -0.35 -21.38 4.67
N VAL A 159 -1.02 -20.27 4.99
CA VAL A 159 -1.82 -20.20 6.22
C VAL A 159 -3.24 -20.76 6.01
N ALA A 160 -3.56 -21.29 4.84
CA ALA A 160 -4.90 -21.74 4.47
C ALA A 160 -5.96 -20.68 4.83
N PHE A 161 -5.77 -19.46 4.32
CA PHE A 161 -6.70 -18.36 4.60
C PHE A 161 -8.10 -18.67 4.02
N PRO A 162 -9.19 -18.44 4.77
CA PRO A 162 -10.55 -18.82 4.33
C PRO A 162 -10.93 -18.17 3.02
N LEU A 163 -11.26 -19.01 2.00
CA LEU A 163 -11.59 -18.55 0.65
C LEU A 163 -12.84 -17.67 0.62
N GLU A 164 -13.75 -17.86 1.57
CA GLU A 164 -15.00 -17.11 1.72
C GLU A 164 -14.80 -15.62 1.92
N VAL A 165 -13.64 -15.22 2.42
CA VAL A 165 -13.27 -13.81 2.71
C VAL A 165 -11.96 -13.39 2.06
N ALA A 166 -11.28 -14.28 1.37
CA ALA A 166 -10.00 -14.02 0.73
C ALA A 166 -10.11 -12.94 -0.36
N GLU A 167 -11.21 -12.93 -1.13
CA GLU A 167 -11.43 -11.91 -2.16
C GLU A 167 -11.55 -10.50 -1.55
N GLU A 168 -12.33 -10.36 -0.48
CA GLU A 168 -12.54 -9.08 0.18
C GLU A 168 -11.23 -8.54 0.79
N TYR A 169 -10.46 -9.41 1.42
CA TYR A 169 -9.15 -9.08 1.96
C TYR A 169 -8.15 -8.69 0.85
N TRP A 170 -8.11 -9.46 -0.25
CA TRP A 170 -7.24 -9.20 -1.38
C TRP A 170 -7.53 -7.86 -2.06
N GLN A 171 -8.80 -7.57 -2.33
CA GLN A 171 -9.22 -6.31 -2.97
C GLN A 171 -8.73 -5.10 -2.18
N TRP A 172 -8.78 -5.17 -0.87
CA TRP A 172 -8.25 -4.12 0.01
C TRP A 172 -6.74 -3.99 -0.09
N ILE A 173 -6.01 -5.09 0.11
CA ILE A 173 -4.54 -5.05 0.19
C ILE A 173 -3.91 -4.71 -1.18
N GLU A 174 -4.49 -5.21 -2.26
CA GLU A 174 -4.08 -4.91 -3.63
C GLU A 174 -4.24 -3.43 -3.96
N ALA A 175 -5.39 -2.84 -3.66
CA ALA A 175 -5.64 -1.42 -3.87
C ALA A 175 -4.76 -0.54 -2.97
N LEU A 176 -4.60 -0.93 -1.69
CA LEU A 176 -3.77 -0.21 -0.73
C LEU A 176 -2.29 -0.19 -1.14
N SER A 177 -1.76 -1.30 -1.65
CA SER A 177 -0.36 -1.44 -2.04
C SER A 177 0.06 -0.47 -3.13
N ILE A 178 -0.85 -0.08 -4.03
CA ILE A 178 -0.58 0.93 -5.07
C ILE A 178 -0.22 2.28 -4.45
N ARG A 179 -0.85 2.65 -3.33
CA ARG A 179 -0.58 3.91 -2.63
C ARG A 179 0.77 3.93 -1.93
N MET A 180 1.41 2.77 -1.76
CA MET A 180 2.73 2.66 -1.14
C MET A 180 3.87 2.86 -2.14
N ILE A 181 3.61 2.75 -3.46
CA ILE A 181 4.59 3.08 -4.49
C ILE A 181 4.95 4.56 -4.37
N ASN A 182 6.23 4.84 -4.13
CA ASN A 182 6.74 6.19 -3.95
C ASN A 182 7.88 6.53 -4.93
N ARG A 183 8.37 5.54 -5.67
CA ARG A 183 9.37 5.70 -6.74
C ARG A 183 8.87 5.09 -8.04
N ARG A 184 8.19 5.90 -8.85
CA ARG A 184 7.64 5.46 -10.13
C ARG A 184 8.74 5.34 -11.19
N SER A 185 8.69 4.26 -11.96
CA SER A 185 9.56 4.03 -13.13
C SER A 185 8.84 4.32 -14.45
N THR A 186 7.53 4.50 -14.42
CA THR A 186 6.69 4.77 -15.59
C THR A 186 5.55 5.72 -15.23
N VAL A 187 5.01 6.43 -16.22
CA VAL A 187 3.80 7.26 -16.10
C VAL A 187 2.51 6.41 -16.24
N ALA A 188 2.63 5.19 -16.77
CA ALA A 188 1.48 4.30 -16.88
C ALA A 188 0.90 3.97 -15.50
N PRO A 189 -0.43 3.84 -15.35
CA PRO A 189 -1.03 3.40 -14.11
C PRO A 189 -0.47 2.05 -13.65
N PRO A 190 -0.27 1.83 -12.34
CA PRO A 190 0.14 0.54 -11.83
C PRO A 190 -0.84 -0.57 -12.22
N VAL A 191 -0.30 -1.73 -12.56
CA VAL A 191 -1.11 -2.89 -12.95
C VAL A 191 -1.99 -3.32 -11.78
N ARG A 192 -3.28 -3.56 -12.05
CA ARG A 192 -4.24 -4.12 -11.10
C ARG A 192 -4.21 -5.65 -11.20
N ILE A 193 -4.23 -6.32 -10.06
CA ILE A 193 -4.24 -7.78 -9.95
C ILE A 193 -5.56 -8.22 -9.29
N PRO A 194 -6.64 -8.41 -10.09
CA PRO A 194 -7.93 -8.81 -9.55
C PRO A 194 -7.86 -10.18 -8.86
N PHE A 195 -8.70 -10.42 -7.85
CA PHE A 195 -8.73 -11.68 -7.12
C PHE A 195 -8.88 -12.92 -8.02
N ARG A 196 -9.71 -12.83 -9.08
CA ARG A 196 -9.87 -13.92 -10.05
C ARG A 196 -8.56 -14.42 -10.66
N THR A 197 -7.55 -13.56 -10.76
CA THR A 197 -6.22 -13.91 -11.31
C THR A 197 -5.47 -14.86 -10.39
N ILE A 198 -5.67 -14.74 -9.08
CA ILE A 198 -4.94 -15.52 -8.06
C ILE A 198 -5.80 -16.64 -7.44
N ALA A 199 -7.12 -16.60 -7.61
CA ALA A 199 -8.04 -17.51 -6.92
C ALA A 199 -7.75 -19.00 -7.15
N HIS A 200 -7.23 -19.36 -8.33
CA HIS A 200 -6.86 -20.75 -8.64
C HIS A 200 -5.65 -21.23 -7.81
N GLN A 201 -4.73 -20.33 -7.47
CA GLN A 201 -3.53 -20.65 -6.69
C GLN A 201 -3.84 -20.91 -5.21
N LEU A 202 -4.94 -20.36 -4.72
CA LEU A 202 -5.37 -20.53 -3.32
C LEU A 202 -6.12 -21.85 -3.09
N ARG A 203 -6.51 -22.56 -4.17
CA ARG A 203 -7.25 -23.83 -4.11
C ARG A 203 -6.36 -25.06 -4.24
N GLN A 204 -5.08 -24.86 -4.48
CA GLN A 204 -4.05 -25.90 -4.57
C GLN A 204 -3.40 -26.13 -3.20
#